data_c75b0badc255754c6b8562965523475b
#
_entry.id   c75b0badc255754c6b8562965523475b
#
_cell.length_a   1.000
_cell.length_b   1.000
_cell.length_c   1.000
_cell.angle_alpha   90.00
_cell.angle_beta   90.00
_cell.angle_gamma   90.00
#
_symmetry.space_group_name_H-M   'P 1'
#
loop_
_entity.id
_entity.type
_entity.pdbx_description
1 polymer ?
#
loop_
_entity_poly.entity_id
_entity_poly.type
_entity_poly.pdbx_seq_one_letter_code
_entity_poly.pdbx_strand_id
1 'polypeptide(L)'
;MSDKVNVLIFPAGSENAIDIYDSLKYNLHFNIFGASGKLDHAVFKYPKENLFIGDLYITNENFMEQFNKILKKFQIDYIIPTHDTIASFLTKYQNQIYAKIVCSPYETARIAENKMLTYESLKCCTFCPKIYQNANEVIKYPVLLKPSV
;
A
#
# COMPACT_ATOMS: atom_id res chain seq x y z
N MET A 1 7.61 -13.74 28.07
CA MET A 1 7.91 -13.45 26.66
C MET A 1 6.88 -12.41 26.22
N SER A 2 7.30 -11.27 25.70
CA SER A 2 6.32 -10.33 25.15
C SER A 2 5.65 -11.00 23.94
N ASP A 3 4.32 -10.88 23.84
CA ASP A 3 3.60 -11.40 22.68
C ASP A 3 4.14 -10.74 21.43
N LYS A 4 4.34 -11.53 20.37
CA LYS A 4 4.79 -11.01 19.07
C LYS A 4 3.69 -10.16 18.45
N VAL A 5 4.10 -9.12 17.74
CA VAL A 5 3.20 -8.25 16.98
C VAL A 5 2.88 -8.90 15.63
N ASN A 6 1.61 -9.03 15.29
CA ASN A 6 1.14 -9.59 14.03
C ASN A 6 1.01 -8.49 12.97
N VAL A 7 1.81 -8.59 11.92
CA VAL A 7 1.89 -7.60 10.84
C VAL A 7 1.39 -8.20 9.53
N LEU A 8 0.40 -7.56 8.90
CA LEU A 8 -0.08 -7.93 7.56
C LEU A 8 0.56 -7.02 6.52
N ILE A 9 1.18 -7.61 5.50
CA ILE A 9 1.64 -6.92 4.29
C ILE A 9 0.57 -7.10 3.21
N PHE A 10 0.05 -6.00 2.65
CA PHE A 10 -1.05 -6.04 1.68
C PHE A 10 -0.94 -4.98 0.57
N PRO A 11 -1.05 -5.36 -0.71
CA PRO A 11 -1.02 -6.72 -1.28
C PRO A 11 0.36 -7.37 -1.13
N ALA A 12 0.40 -8.67 -0.87
CA ALA A 12 1.63 -9.38 -0.48
C ALA A 12 2.59 -9.72 -1.64
N GLY A 13 2.12 -9.66 -2.90
CA GLY A 13 2.86 -10.10 -4.08
C GLY A 13 3.56 -9.00 -4.87
N SER A 14 3.46 -7.74 -4.45
CA SER A 14 4.17 -6.62 -5.09
C SER A 14 5.68 -6.67 -4.78
N GLU A 15 6.50 -6.02 -5.59
CA GLU A 15 7.95 -5.88 -5.34
C GLU A 15 8.21 -5.24 -3.97
N ASN A 16 7.53 -4.13 -3.66
CA ASN A 16 7.62 -3.49 -2.35
C ASN A 16 7.25 -4.43 -1.20
N ALA A 17 6.23 -5.27 -1.39
CA ALA A 17 5.82 -6.24 -0.37
C ALA A 17 6.91 -7.28 -0.09
N ILE A 18 7.58 -7.74 -1.14
CA ILE A 18 8.68 -8.70 -1.04
C ILE A 18 9.86 -8.10 -0.28
N ASP A 19 10.22 -6.86 -0.59
CA ASP A 19 11.32 -6.15 0.09
C ASP A 19 11.00 -5.90 1.57
N ILE A 20 9.77 -5.52 1.89
CA ILE A 20 9.30 -5.35 3.26
C ILE A 20 9.34 -6.69 4.02
N TYR A 21 8.83 -7.76 3.40
CA TYR A 21 8.89 -9.10 3.99
C TYR A 21 10.34 -9.52 4.27
N ASP A 22 11.23 -9.38 3.29
CA ASP A 22 12.64 -9.77 3.41
C ASP A 22 13.37 -8.95 4.50
N SER A 23 12.98 -7.70 4.71
CA SER A 23 13.52 -6.83 5.77
C SER A 23 13.06 -7.24 7.17
N LEU A 24 11.86 -7.80 7.28
CA LEU A 24 11.23 -8.08 8.59
C LEU A 24 11.30 -9.55 9.01
N LYS A 25 11.46 -10.51 8.07
CA LYS A 25 11.28 -11.95 8.32
C LYS A 25 12.17 -12.56 9.40
N TYR A 26 13.31 -11.95 9.72
CA TYR A 26 14.21 -12.41 10.79
C TYR A 26 14.03 -11.65 12.10
N ASN A 27 13.08 -10.73 12.18
CA ASN A 27 12.80 -10.01 13.41
C ASN A 27 12.01 -10.90 14.38
N LEU A 28 12.54 -11.08 15.57
CA LEU A 28 11.96 -11.97 16.58
C LEU A 28 10.68 -11.42 17.24
N HIS A 29 10.39 -10.12 17.05
CA HIS A 29 9.23 -9.46 17.63
C HIS A 29 8.00 -9.46 16.73
N PHE A 30 8.13 -9.88 15.46
CA PHE A 30 7.04 -9.88 14.50
C PHE A 30 6.65 -11.28 14.03
N ASN A 31 5.36 -11.51 13.88
CA ASN A 31 4.81 -12.53 13.01
C ASN A 31 4.32 -11.84 11.74
N ILE A 32 4.81 -12.27 10.58
CA ILE A 32 4.49 -11.62 9.31
C ILE A 32 3.48 -12.45 8.56
N PHE A 33 2.40 -11.80 8.14
CA PHE A 33 1.32 -12.35 7.33
C PHE A 33 1.26 -11.61 6.00
N GLY A 34 0.78 -12.31 4.98
CA GLY A 34 0.52 -11.75 3.67
C GLY A 34 -0.93 -11.98 3.24
N ALA A 35 -1.48 -11.03 2.50
CA ALA A 35 -2.75 -11.22 1.80
C ALA A 35 -2.64 -10.69 0.37
N SER A 36 -3.26 -11.40 -0.59
CA SER A 36 -3.28 -11.00 -2.00
C SER A 36 -4.60 -11.34 -2.66
N GLY A 37 -5.03 -10.50 -3.62
CA GLY A 37 -6.22 -10.73 -4.42
C GLY A 37 -6.05 -11.82 -5.50
N LYS A 38 -4.83 -12.26 -5.75
CA LYS A 38 -4.48 -13.24 -6.78
C LYS A 38 -3.29 -14.08 -6.37
N LEU A 39 -3.14 -15.21 -7.05
CA LEU A 39 -1.95 -16.04 -6.95
C LEU A 39 -0.78 -15.33 -7.66
N ASP A 40 0.22 -14.90 -6.91
CA ASP A 40 1.36 -14.13 -7.38
C ASP A 40 2.66 -14.54 -6.66
N HIS A 41 3.68 -13.69 -6.66
CA HIS A 41 4.98 -13.98 -6.04
C HIS A 41 4.94 -14.23 -4.53
N ALA A 42 3.87 -13.83 -3.84
CA ALA A 42 3.72 -14.05 -2.39
C ALA A 42 3.79 -15.54 -2.02
N VAL A 43 3.30 -16.44 -2.88
CA VAL A 43 3.32 -17.89 -2.62
C VAL A 43 4.72 -18.47 -2.43
N PHE A 44 5.76 -17.81 -2.94
CA PHE A 44 7.15 -18.24 -2.82
C PHE A 44 7.88 -17.65 -1.61
N LYS A 45 7.27 -16.70 -0.94
CA LYS A 45 7.89 -15.96 0.17
C LYS A 45 7.30 -16.32 1.51
N TYR A 46 5.99 -16.38 1.61
CA TYR A 46 5.29 -16.57 2.88
C TYR A 46 5.08 -18.05 3.18
N PRO A 47 5.18 -18.49 4.46
CA PRO A 47 4.64 -19.77 4.88
C PRO A 47 3.15 -19.87 4.51
N LYS A 48 2.69 -21.04 4.09
CA LYS A 48 1.32 -21.25 3.62
C LYS A 48 0.28 -20.85 4.67
N GLU A 49 0.55 -21.10 5.94
CA GLU A 49 -0.30 -20.77 7.08
C GLU A 49 -0.40 -19.25 7.34
N ASN A 50 0.58 -18.47 6.87
CA ASN A 50 0.65 -17.02 7.05
C ASN A 50 0.21 -16.25 5.78
N LEU A 51 -0.19 -16.94 4.72
CA LEU A 51 -0.61 -16.33 3.47
C LEU A 51 -2.09 -16.57 3.20
N PHE A 52 -2.81 -15.49 2.93
CA PHE A 52 -4.18 -15.56 2.43
C PHE A 52 -4.24 -15.13 0.95
N ILE A 53 -4.82 -15.98 0.12
CA ILE A 53 -5.15 -15.67 -1.28
C ILE A 53 -6.65 -15.76 -1.45
N GLY A 54 -7.27 -14.68 -1.93
CA GLY A 54 -8.72 -14.61 -2.13
C GLY A 54 -9.14 -13.37 -2.88
N ASP A 55 -10.44 -13.14 -2.99
CA ASP A 55 -10.99 -12.00 -3.73
C ASP A 55 -10.88 -10.69 -2.93
N LEU A 56 -9.66 -10.17 -2.83
CA LEU A 56 -9.31 -8.98 -2.05
C LEU A 56 -9.04 -7.75 -2.95
N TYR A 57 -9.96 -7.45 -3.84
CA TYR A 57 -9.91 -6.22 -4.62
C TYR A 57 -10.74 -5.13 -3.94
N ILE A 58 -10.14 -3.96 -3.73
CA ILE A 58 -10.81 -2.81 -3.07
C ILE A 58 -12.04 -2.27 -3.83
N THR A 59 -12.20 -2.68 -5.08
CA THR A 59 -13.37 -2.38 -5.92
C THR A 59 -14.56 -3.29 -5.64
N ASN A 60 -14.37 -4.38 -4.89
CA ASN A 60 -15.44 -5.34 -4.58
C ASN A 60 -16.27 -4.85 -3.39
N GLU A 61 -17.59 -4.95 -3.51
CA GLU A 61 -18.51 -4.52 -2.46
C GLU A 61 -18.27 -5.23 -1.12
N ASN A 62 -17.85 -6.49 -1.16
CA ASN A 62 -17.60 -7.31 0.02
C ASN A 62 -16.15 -7.20 0.56
N PHE A 63 -15.31 -6.32 -0.02
CA PHE A 63 -13.91 -6.21 0.37
C PHE A 63 -13.73 -5.99 1.88
N MET A 64 -14.40 -5.00 2.45
CA MET A 64 -14.23 -4.63 3.86
C MET A 64 -14.62 -5.75 4.82
N GLU A 65 -15.68 -6.49 4.50
CA GLU A 65 -16.12 -7.63 5.31
C GLU A 65 -15.08 -8.75 5.26
N GLN A 66 -14.64 -9.14 4.05
CA GLN A 66 -13.66 -10.20 3.87
C GLN A 66 -12.30 -9.82 4.47
N PHE A 67 -11.86 -8.58 4.27
CA PHE A 67 -10.60 -8.09 4.80
C PHE A 67 -10.61 -8.12 6.33
N ASN A 68 -11.64 -7.60 6.98
CA ASN A 68 -11.77 -7.65 8.43
C ASN A 68 -11.89 -9.09 8.99
N LYS A 69 -12.47 -10.04 8.26
CA LYS A 69 -12.44 -11.46 8.65
C LYS A 69 -11.01 -12.00 8.71
N ILE A 70 -10.16 -11.63 7.74
CA ILE A 70 -8.75 -12.02 7.72
C ILE A 70 -8.00 -11.39 8.88
N LEU A 71 -8.17 -10.08 9.11
CA LEU A 71 -7.53 -9.36 10.20
C LEU A 71 -7.85 -9.98 11.56
N LYS A 72 -9.11 -10.33 11.78
CA LYS A 72 -9.55 -11.02 13.02
C LYS A 72 -9.01 -12.43 13.12
N LYS A 73 -9.05 -13.21 12.03
CA LYS A 73 -8.57 -14.59 12.01
C LYS A 73 -7.11 -14.70 12.39
N PHE A 74 -6.28 -13.81 11.89
CA PHE A 74 -4.83 -13.79 12.14
C PHE A 74 -4.44 -12.86 13.31
N GLN A 75 -5.42 -12.26 13.98
CA GLN A 75 -5.20 -11.31 15.08
C GLN A 75 -4.20 -10.21 14.68
N ILE A 76 -4.39 -9.61 13.51
CA ILE A 76 -3.48 -8.62 12.96
C ILE A 76 -3.52 -7.33 13.78
N ASP A 77 -2.35 -6.87 14.20
CA ASP A 77 -2.17 -5.60 14.93
C ASP A 77 -1.94 -4.43 13.97
N TYR A 78 -1.12 -4.67 12.93
CA TYR A 78 -0.71 -3.64 11.98
C TYR A 78 -0.82 -4.12 10.54
N ILE A 79 -1.19 -3.19 9.65
CA ILE A 79 -1.23 -3.39 8.19
C ILE A 79 -0.20 -2.49 7.55
N ILE A 80 0.65 -3.04 6.70
CA ILE A 80 1.58 -2.29 5.84
C ILE A 80 1.04 -2.34 4.41
N PRO A 81 0.43 -1.25 3.90
CA PRO A 81 0.00 -1.17 2.51
C PRO A 81 1.22 -1.03 1.59
N THR A 82 1.21 -1.70 0.44
CA THR A 82 2.34 -1.76 -0.49
C THR A 82 2.08 -1.08 -1.83
N HIS A 83 0.90 -0.47 -2.00
CA HIS A 83 0.50 0.33 -3.16
C HIS A 83 -0.15 1.62 -2.70
N ASP A 84 0.10 2.72 -3.41
CA ASP A 84 -0.45 4.04 -3.08
C ASP A 84 -1.98 4.04 -3.05
N THR A 85 -2.63 3.40 -4.03
CA THR A 85 -4.10 3.27 -4.08
C THR A 85 -4.66 2.50 -2.88
N ILE A 86 -3.95 1.44 -2.45
CA ILE A 86 -4.34 0.68 -1.25
C ILE A 86 -4.12 1.51 0.00
N ALA A 87 -3.00 2.23 0.10
CA ALA A 87 -2.70 3.11 1.23
C ALA A 87 -3.77 4.20 1.39
N SER A 88 -4.13 4.87 0.30
CA SER A 88 -5.18 5.89 0.25
C SER A 88 -6.55 5.30 0.62
N PHE A 89 -6.92 4.16 0.05
CA PHE A 89 -8.18 3.49 0.35
C PHE A 89 -8.29 3.08 1.83
N LEU A 90 -7.29 2.35 2.35
CA LEU A 90 -7.33 1.86 3.73
C LEU A 90 -7.36 3.02 4.74
N THR A 91 -6.56 4.06 4.52
CA THR A 91 -6.54 5.23 5.42
C THR A 91 -7.83 6.02 5.39
N LYS A 92 -8.50 6.11 4.22
CA LYS A 92 -9.84 6.72 4.08
C LYS A 92 -10.87 6.00 4.96
N TYR A 93 -10.81 4.69 5.04
CA TYR A 93 -11.76 3.85 5.76
C TYR A 93 -11.20 3.28 7.06
N GLN A 94 -10.16 3.88 7.64
CA GLN A 94 -9.46 3.35 8.82
C GLN A 94 -10.38 3.06 10.01
N ASN A 95 -11.45 3.82 10.20
CA ASN A 95 -12.42 3.63 11.28
C ASN A 95 -13.26 2.34 11.12
N GLN A 96 -13.24 1.73 9.94
CA GLN A 96 -13.94 0.47 9.64
C GLN A 96 -12.98 -0.74 9.62
N ILE A 97 -11.69 -0.50 9.82
CA ILE A 97 -10.63 -1.53 9.73
C ILE A 97 -10.22 -1.94 11.14
N TYR A 98 -10.12 -3.25 11.35
CA TYR A 98 -9.89 -3.84 12.68
C TYR A 98 -8.45 -3.63 13.19
N ALA A 99 -7.46 -3.41 12.33
CA ALA A 99 -6.05 -3.25 12.67
C ALA A 99 -5.55 -1.82 12.38
N LYS A 100 -4.41 -1.44 12.94
CA LYS A 100 -3.77 -0.15 12.69
C LYS A 100 -3.07 -0.14 11.34
N ILE A 101 -3.19 0.94 10.58
CA ILE A 101 -2.56 1.10 9.27
C ILE A 101 -1.24 1.85 9.44
N VAL A 102 -0.15 1.27 8.96
CA VAL A 102 1.18 1.91 8.94
C VAL A 102 1.28 2.75 7.67
N CYS A 103 0.74 3.94 7.73
CA CYS A 103 0.71 4.89 6.63
C CYS A 103 0.55 6.32 7.17
N SER A 104 0.85 7.32 6.33
CA SER A 104 0.50 8.71 6.58
C SER A 104 -1.03 8.89 6.64
N PRO A 105 -1.55 9.97 7.24
CA PRO A 105 -2.98 10.27 7.22
C PRO A 105 -3.56 10.30 5.78
N TYR A 106 -4.86 10.05 5.66
CA TYR A 106 -5.55 9.93 4.37
C TYR A 106 -5.25 11.08 3.40
N GLU A 107 -5.24 12.32 3.87
CA GLU A 107 -4.97 13.47 3.00
C GLU A 107 -3.58 13.42 2.37
N THR A 108 -2.57 13.00 3.14
CA THR A 108 -1.20 12.82 2.62
C THR A 108 -1.13 11.63 1.66
N ALA A 109 -1.77 10.50 2.00
CA ALA A 109 -1.80 9.32 1.14
C ALA A 109 -2.49 9.62 -0.21
N ARG A 110 -3.60 10.36 -0.19
CA ARG A 110 -4.33 10.83 -1.38
C ARG A 110 -3.49 11.74 -2.28
N ILE A 111 -2.73 12.65 -1.67
CA ILE A 111 -1.81 13.53 -2.41
C ILE A 111 -0.70 12.70 -3.07
N ALA A 112 -0.10 11.75 -2.33
CA ALA A 112 0.97 10.90 -2.83
C ALA A 112 0.50 9.96 -3.97
N GLU A 113 -0.72 9.45 -3.90
CA GLU A 113 -1.32 8.61 -4.94
C GLU A 113 -1.47 9.36 -6.26
N ASN A 114 -1.84 10.63 -6.23
CA ASN A 114 -2.11 11.44 -7.41
C ASN A 114 -0.94 12.37 -7.74
N LYS A 115 -0.27 12.11 -8.86
CA LYS A 115 0.92 12.87 -9.30
C LYS A 115 0.64 14.36 -9.47
N MET A 116 -0.54 14.72 -9.98
CA MET A 116 -0.88 16.14 -10.17
C MET A 116 -1.05 16.85 -8.83
N LEU A 117 -1.72 16.20 -7.86
CA LEU A 117 -1.85 16.74 -6.51
C LEU A 117 -0.48 16.85 -5.80
N THR A 118 0.39 15.85 -5.98
CA THR A 118 1.77 15.89 -5.47
C THR A 118 2.52 17.10 -6.00
N TYR A 119 2.50 17.31 -7.32
CA TYR A 119 3.17 18.44 -7.95
C TYR A 119 2.57 19.79 -7.52
N GLU A 120 1.26 19.87 -7.41
CA GLU A 120 0.61 21.08 -6.93
C GLU A 120 0.98 21.41 -5.48
N SER A 121 1.05 20.41 -4.62
CA SER A 121 1.49 20.56 -3.23
C SER A 121 2.94 21.03 -3.13
N LEU A 122 3.78 20.64 -4.08
CA LEU A 122 5.21 20.94 -4.10
C LEU A 122 5.59 22.10 -5.04
N LYS A 123 4.64 22.80 -5.63
CA LYS A 123 4.90 23.84 -6.65
C LYS A 123 5.83 24.97 -6.19
N CYS A 124 5.89 25.24 -4.88
CA CYS A 124 6.78 26.25 -4.31
C CYS A 124 8.20 25.72 -4.01
N CYS A 125 8.45 24.41 -4.19
CA CYS A 125 9.74 23.82 -3.92
C CYS A 125 10.65 23.92 -5.15
N THR A 126 11.89 24.34 -4.96
CA THR A 126 12.87 24.51 -6.04
C THR A 126 13.25 23.21 -6.75
N PHE A 127 13.07 22.06 -6.08
CA PHE A 127 13.32 20.73 -6.63
C PHE A 127 12.12 20.15 -7.42
N CYS A 128 10.96 20.81 -7.39
CA CYS A 128 9.80 20.34 -8.14
C CYS A 128 10.03 20.52 -9.65
N PRO A 129 9.88 19.48 -10.47
CA PRO A 129 10.06 19.62 -11.90
C PRO A 129 8.98 20.52 -12.51
N LYS A 130 9.35 21.23 -13.56
CA LYS A 130 8.38 22.06 -14.31
C LYS A 130 7.34 21.15 -14.97
N ILE A 131 6.07 21.50 -14.78
CA ILE A 131 4.94 20.80 -15.36
C ILE A 131 4.40 21.60 -16.53
N TYR A 132 4.10 20.91 -17.63
CA TYR A 132 3.45 21.46 -18.82
C TYR A 132 2.06 20.83 -18.94
N GLN A 133 1.04 21.65 -19.17
CA GLN A 133 -0.35 21.19 -19.31
C GLN A 133 -0.62 20.58 -20.69
N ASN A 134 0.13 21.03 -21.69
CA ASN A 134 0.03 20.55 -23.06
C ASN A 134 1.37 20.64 -23.79
N ALA A 135 1.47 19.95 -24.94
CA ALA A 135 2.71 19.87 -25.70
C ALA A 135 3.18 21.23 -26.25
N ASN A 136 2.27 22.18 -26.50
CA ASN A 136 2.62 23.49 -27.06
C ASN A 136 3.35 24.40 -26.07
N GLU A 137 3.26 24.08 -24.77
CA GLU A 137 3.95 24.82 -23.71
C GLU A 137 5.41 24.37 -23.52
N VAL A 138 5.80 23.26 -24.17
CA VAL A 138 7.13 22.68 -24.02
C VAL A 138 8.15 23.52 -24.78
N ILE A 139 9.00 24.23 -24.04
CA ILE A 139 10.06 25.10 -24.59
C ILE A 139 11.44 24.50 -24.54
N LYS A 140 11.59 23.38 -23.79
CA LYS A 140 12.89 22.72 -23.59
C LYS A 140 12.72 21.21 -23.52
N TYR A 141 13.55 20.48 -24.24
CA TYR A 141 13.60 19.02 -24.26
C TYR A 141 14.89 18.49 -23.60
N PRO A 142 14.90 17.22 -23.10
CA PRO A 142 13.81 16.25 -23.16
C PRO A 142 12.71 16.51 -22.09
N VAL A 143 11.50 16.00 -22.35
CA VAL A 143 10.39 15.96 -21.39
C VAL A 143 9.92 14.52 -21.19
N LEU A 144 9.35 14.23 -20.01
CA LEU A 144 8.78 12.93 -19.68
C LEU A 144 7.26 13.04 -19.65
N LEU A 145 6.59 12.19 -20.42
CA LEU A 145 5.13 12.04 -20.39
C LEU A 145 4.77 10.95 -19.39
N LYS A 146 3.89 11.26 -18.45
CA LYS A 146 3.37 10.32 -17.44
C LYS A 146 1.85 10.42 -17.35
N PRO A 147 1.13 9.31 -17.12
CA PRO A 147 -0.27 9.36 -16.71
C PRO A 147 -0.38 10.06 -15.36
N SER A 148 -1.51 10.72 -15.08
CA SER A 148 -1.77 11.42 -13.81
C SER A 148 -2.04 10.44 -12.66
N VAL A 149 -2.60 9.31 -12.97
CA VAL A 149 -2.94 8.20 -12.04
C VAL A 149 -2.54 6.88 -12.68
#